data_3d18ba7828a80cfe9e00ddcc97f08035
#
_entry.id   3d18ba7828a80cfe9e00ddcc97f08035
#
_cell.length_a   1.000
_cell.length_b   1.000
_cell.length_c   1.000
_cell.angle_alpha   90.00
_cell.angle_beta   90.00
_cell.angle_gamma   90.00
#
_symmetry.space_group_name_H-M   'P 1'
#
loop_
_entity.id
_entity.type
_entity.pdbx_description
1 polymer ?
#
loop_
_entity_poly.entity_id
_entity_poly.type
_entity_poly.pdbx_seq_one_letter_code
_entity_poly.pdbx_strand_id
1 'polypeptide(L)'
;MFCCSICPNQQEVNYFKLLGLPEEYTVDISNAEGRYRDLQMSVHPDKLDTDLGTSIPEGYSSLLNKAITVIKSPLERAMHLLYILDGCTIADTELTNDPELLLTMMELNEEVEDCSRDMACLERLNQANALKLADCDEQLRGLFEGGDFKGARKVCELMHYLERIRNTILEKLNSS
;
A
#
# COMPACT_ATOMS: atom_id res chain seq x y z
N MET A 1 15.10 5.18 -5.04
CA MET A 1 14.58 6.50 -4.62
C MET A 1 13.10 6.55 -4.99
N PHE A 2 12.27 5.81 -4.24
CA PHE A 2 10.82 5.84 -4.41
C PHE A 2 10.28 6.80 -3.36
N CYS A 3 10.10 8.04 -3.77
CA CYS A 3 9.41 9.05 -3.01
C CYS A 3 7.94 8.64 -2.95
N CYS A 4 7.46 8.18 -1.79
CA CYS A 4 6.04 8.07 -1.51
C CYS A 4 5.52 9.50 -1.36
N SER A 5 5.37 10.18 -2.52
CA SER A 5 4.85 11.55 -2.57
C SER A 5 3.34 11.48 -2.53
N ILE A 6 2.78 11.25 -1.36
CA ILE A 6 1.44 11.76 -1.07
C ILE A 6 1.66 13.23 -0.72
N CYS A 7 1.84 14.06 -1.77
CA CYS A 7 1.90 15.51 -1.60
C CYS A 7 0.55 16.05 -1.15
N PRO A 8 0.49 16.94 -0.16
CA PRO A 8 -0.75 17.47 0.42
C PRO A 8 -1.39 18.57 -0.42
N ASN A 9 -1.46 18.43 -1.75
CA ASN A 9 -2.06 19.50 -2.59
C ASN A 9 -2.71 19.06 -3.90
N GLN A 10 -3.21 17.82 -3.97
CA GLN A 10 -4.20 17.45 -4.99
C GLN A 10 -5.49 17.12 -4.26
N GLN A 11 -6.62 17.60 -4.76
CA GLN A 11 -7.97 17.21 -4.31
C GLN A 11 -7.99 15.69 -4.22
N GLU A 12 -7.99 15.18 -3.00
CA GLU A 12 -7.69 13.78 -2.76
C GLU A 12 -8.86 12.94 -3.17
N VAL A 13 -8.66 12.27 -4.29
CA VAL A 13 -9.64 11.37 -4.88
C VAL A 13 -9.75 10.16 -3.97
N ASN A 14 -10.97 9.90 -3.50
CA ASN A 14 -11.27 8.68 -2.79
C ASN A 14 -11.28 7.50 -3.76
N TYR A 15 -10.24 6.66 -3.71
CA TYR A 15 -10.06 5.54 -4.63
C TYR A 15 -11.10 4.43 -4.44
N PHE A 16 -11.66 4.26 -3.24
CA PHE A 16 -12.78 3.35 -3.02
C PHE A 16 -14.01 3.82 -3.81
N LYS A 17 -14.39 5.08 -3.67
CA LYS A 17 -15.51 5.66 -4.42
C LYS A 17 -15.26 5.64 -5.93
N LEU A 18 -14.04 5.93 -6.36
CA LEU A 18 -13.67 5.92 -7.78
C LEU A 18 -13.88 4.54 -8.41
N LEU A 19 -13.54 3.46 -7.69
CA LEU A 19 -13.74 2.09 -8.14
C LEU A 19 -15.13 1.52 -7.76
N GLY A 20 -15.99 2.32 -7.10
CA GLY A 20 -17.30 1.88 -6.63
C GLY A 20 -17.25 0.82 -5.53
N LEU A 21 -16.20 0.82 -4.72
CA LEU A 21 -15.99 -0.11 -3.60
C LEU A 21 -16.48 0.50 -2.27
N PRO A 22 -16.85 -0.32 -1.28
CA PRO A 22 -17.08 0.17 0.08
C PRO A 22 -15.78 0.70 0.70
N GLU A 23 -15.90 1.70 1.57
CA GLU A 23 -14.77 2.29 2.30
C GLU A 23 -14.41 1.41 3.51
N GLU A 24 -13.92 0.21 3.21
CA GLU A 24 -13.57 -0.81 4.20
C GLU A 24 -12.18 -1.36 3.90
N TYR A 25 -11.47 -1.80 4.96
CA TYR A 25 -10.15 -2.38 4.78
C TYR A 25 -10.20 -3.72 4.05
N THR A 26 -11.20 -4.56 4.39
CA THR A 26 -11.40 -5.87 3.75
C THR A 26 -12.07 -5.68 2.39
N VAL A 27 -11.30 -5.87 1.32
CA VAL A 27 -11.76 -5.68 -0.07
C VAL A 27 -11.61 -6.99 -0.84
N ASP A 28 -12.65 -7.35 -1.59
CA ASP A 28 -12.55 -8.38 -2.63
C ASP A 28 -11.74 -7.84 -3.82
N ILE A 29 -10.48 -8.26 -3.90
CA ILE A 29 -9.54 -7.82 -4.93
C ILE A 29 -10.02 -8.24 -6.33
N SER A 30 -10.63 -9.42 -6.48
CA SER A 30 -11.16 -9.89 -7.77
C SER A 30 -12.29 -8.99 -8.28
N ASN A 31 -13.18 -8.57 -7.38
CA ASN A 31 -14.23 -7.61 -7.69
C ASN A 31 -13.64 -6.23 -8.04
N ALA A 32 -12.66 -5.75 -7.27
CA ALA A 32 -11.97 -4.47 -7.54
C ALA A 32 -11.31 -4.46 -8.93
N GLU A 33 -10.64 -5.54 -9.31
CA GLU A 33 -10.03 -5.70 -10.64
C GLU A 33 -11.08 -5.80 -11.76
N GLY A 34 -12.22 -6.42 -11.50
CA GLY A 34 -13.36 -6.46 -12.42
C GLY A 34 -13.87 -5.04 -12.71
N ARG A 35 -14.17 -4.28 -11.66
CA ARG A 35 -14.63 -2.89 -11.77
C ARG A 35 -13.62 -1.97 -12.46
N TYR A 36 -12.33 -2.13 -12.12
CA TYR A 36 -11.26 -1.41 -12.80
C TYR A 36 -11.25 -1.68 -14.31
N ARG A 37 -11.37 -2.96 -14.74
CA ARG A 37 -11.40 -3.31 -16.17
C ARG A 37 -12.60 -2.71 -16.88
N ASP A 38 -13.78 -2.76 -16.26
CA ASP A 38 -15.01 -2.18 -16.82
C ASP A 38 -14.87 -0.66 -17.01
N LEU A 39 -14.30 0.03 -16.00
CA LEU A 39 -14.02 1.47 -16.06
C LEU A 39 -13.00 1.78 -17.17
N GLN A 40 -11.90 1.03 -17.26
CA GLN A 40 -10.89 1.21 -18.31
C GLN A 40 -11.48 0.99 -19.71
N MET A 41 -12.35 0.00 -19.89
CA MET A 41 -13.03 -0.23 -21.17
C MET A 41 -14.00 0.91 -21.52
N SER A 42 -14.62 1.54 -20.54
CA SER A 42 -15.55 2.66 -20.78
C SER A 42 -14.85 3.95 -21.21
N VAL A 43 -13.58 4.10 -20.87
CA VAL A 43 -12.76 5.28 -21.18
C VAL A 43 -11.80 5.07 -22.36
N HIS A 44 -11.87 3.90 -23.01
CA HIS A 44 -11.00 3.63 -24.16
C HIS A 44 -11.41 4.49 -25.36
N PRO A 45 -10.47 5.20 -26.01
CA PRO A 45 -10.77 6.13 -27.12
C PRO A 45 -11.48 5.49 -28.29
N ASP A 46 -11.32 4.18 -28.49
CA ASP A 46 -11.95 3.40 -29.56
C ASP A 46 -13.48 3.21 -29.37
N LYS A 47 -13.98 3.45 -28.13
CA LYS A 47 -15.40 3.31 -27.78
C LYS A 47 -16.10 4.64 -27.56
N LEU A 48 -15.37 5.75 -27.64
CA LEU A 48 -15.94 7.06 -27.56
C LEU A 48 -16.56 7.41 -28.91
N ASP A 49 -17.88 7.18 -29.01
CA ASP A 49 -18.66 7.77 -30.10
C ASP A 49 -18.49 9.30 -30.03
N THR A 50 -17.86 9.84 -31.05
CA THR A 50 -17.51 11.25 -31.17
C THR A 50 -18.73 12.19 -31.19
N ASP A 51 -19.93 11.62 -31.23
CA ASP A 51 -21.19 12.39 -31.37
C ASP A 51 -21.84 12.80 -30.04
N LEU A 52 -21.38 12.29 -28.89
CA LEU A 52 -22.02 12.58 -27.59
C LEU A 52 -21.25 13.51 -26.67
N GLY A 53 -20.13 14.11 -27.11
CA GLY A 53 -19.48 15.20 -26.39
C GLY A 53 -18.97 14.89 -24.98
N THR A 54 -18.86 13.61 -24.59
CA THR A 54 -18.34 13.20 -23.29
C THR A 54 -16.82 13.19 -23.35
N SER A 55 -16.24 14.34 -23.09
CA SER A 55 -14.78 14.46 -22.94
C SER A 55 -14.39 13.81 -21.62
N ILE A 56 -13.68 12.66 -21.68
CA ILE A 56 -13.06 12.08 -20.51
C ILE A 56 -11.94 13.00 -20.05
N PRO A 57 -11.87 13.34 -18.75
CA PRO A 57 -10.80 14.17 -18.23
C PRO A 57 -9.43 13.57 -18.56
N GLU A 58 -8.52 14.42 -19.06
CA GLU A 58 -7.13 14.02 -19.29
C GLU A 58 -6.54 13.45 -18.00
N GLY A 59 -5.89 12.28 -18.07
CA GLY A 59 -5.34 11.60 -16.88
C GLY A 59 -6.30 10.66 -16.13
N TYR A 60 -7.55 10.53 -16.52
CA TYR A 60 -8.50 9.64 -15.82
C TYR A 60 -8.04 8.17 -15.81
N SER A 61 -7.50 7.67 -16.93
CA SER A 61 -6.93 6.32 -17.02
C SER A 61 -5.74 6.13 -16.06
N SER A 62 -4.86 7.15 -15.94
CA SER A 62 -3.75 7.14 -14.99
C SER A 62 -4.26 7.13 -13.54
N LEU A 63 -5.33 7.85 -13.26
CA LEU A 63 -5.98 7.87 -11.94
C LEU A 63 -6.58 6.50 -11.57
N LEU A 64 -7.22 5.83 -12.53
CA LEU A 64 -7.73 4.46 -12.34
C LEU A 64 -6.59 3.47 -12.06
N ASN A 65 -5.46 3.58 -12.78
CA ASN A 65 -4.28 2.75 -12.54
C ASN A 65 -3.73 2.97 -11.13
N LYS A 66 -3.63 4.22 -10.68
CA LYS A 66 -3.21 4.55 -9.32
C LYS A 66 -4.18 3.98 -8.29
N ALA A 67 -5.48 4.15 -8.50
CA ALA A 67 -6.51 3.67 -7.59
C ALA A 67 -6.43 2.15 -7.39
N ILE A 68 -6.37 1.36 -8.46
CA ILE A 68 -6.30 -0.10 -8.33
C ILE A 68 -4.98 -0.55 -7.67
N THR A 69 -3.86 0.13 -7.94
CA THR A 69 -2.58 -0.16 -7.31
C THR A 69 -2.66 0.05 -5.80
N VAL A 70 -3.20 1.18 -5.35
CA VAL A 70 -3.40 1.47 -3.92
C VAL A 70 -4.34 0.46 -3.26
N ILE A 71 -5.47 0.14 -3.89
CA ILE A 71 -6.43 -0.81 -3.32
C ILE A 71 -5.86 -2.23 -3.23
N LYS A 72 -4.99 -2.65 -4.14
CA LYS A 72 -4.35 -3.98 -4.11
C LYS A 72 -3.28 -4.11 -3.04
N SER A 73 -2.59 -3.04 -2.70
CA SER A 73 -1.57 -3.05 -1.66
C SER A 73 -2.21 -2.94 -0.27
N PRO A 74 -2.02 -3.90 0.64
CA PRO A 74 -2.57 -3.82 1.99
C PRO A 74 -2.14 -2.56 2.75
N LEU A 75 -0.86 -2.20 2.68
CA LEU A 75 -0.32 -1.00 3.33
C LEU A 75 -0.90 0.29 2.74
N GLU A 76 -0.83 0.44 1.41
CA GLU A 76 -1.33 1.65 0.72
C GLU A 76 -2.85 1.81 0.93
N ARG A 77 -3.59 0.69 0.91
CA ARG A 77 -5.03 0.67 1.19
C ARG A 77 -5.32 1.11 2.63
N ALA A 78 -4.57 0.61 3.62
CA ALA A 78 -4.72 1.02 5.01
C ALA A 78 -4.42 2.50 5.19
N MET A 79 -3.32 3.00 4.62
CA MET A 79 -2.94 4.41 4.70
C MET A 79 -3.99 5.32 4.04
N HIS A 80 -4.49 4.93 2.86
CA HIS A 80 -5.53 5.67 2.17
C HIS A 80 -6.86 5.69 2.95
N LEU A 81 -7.21 4.56 3.57
CA LEU A 81 -8.42 4.46 4.40
C LEU A 81 -8.31 5.29 5.67
N LEU A 82 -7.15 5.26 6.37
CA LEU A 82 -6.87 6.13 7.51
C LEU A 82 -6.99 7.60 7.14
N TYR A 83 -6.47 7.99 5.98
CA TYR A 83 -6.59 9.34 5.48
C TYR A 83 -8.07 9.75 5.27
N ILE A 84 -8.89 8.88 4.67
CA ILE A 84 -10.33 9.15 4.43
C ILE A 84 -11.10 9.26 5.74
N LEU A 85 -10.82 8.38 6.72
CA LEU A 85 -11.62 8.26 7.95
C LEU A 85 -11.18 9.22 9.06
N ASP A 86 -9.89 9.52 9.15
CA ASP A 86 -9.27 10.26 10.25
C ASP A 86 -8.59 11.57 9.80
N GLY A 87 -8.50 11.81 8.48
CA GLY A 87 -7.85 12.99 7.91
C GLY A 87 -6.34 13.05 8.15
N CYS A 88 -5.75 11.98 8.65
CA CYS A 88 -4.33 11.90 8.97
C CYS A 88 -3.51 11.25 7.87
N THR A 89 -2.46 11.94 7.45
CA THR A 89 -1.36 11.36 6.67
C THR A 89 -0.29 10.85 7.62
N ILE A 90 0.22 9.65 7.38
CA ILE A 90 1.46 9.20 8.02
C ILE A 90 2.58 9.92 7.27
N ALA A 91 3.06 11.02 7.83
CA ALA A 91 4.23 11.70 7.27
C ALA A 91 5.48 10.84 7.55
N ASP A 92 6.35 10.67 6.55
CA ASP A 92 7.63 9.95 6.68
C ASP A 92 8.52 10.44 7.83
N THR A 93 8.24 11.65 8.35
CA THR A 93 8.98 12.30 9.44
C THR A 93 8.42 11.98 10.84
N GLU A 94 7.22 11.43 10.94
CA GLU A 94 6.61 11.03 12.23
C GLU A 94 6.84 9.55 12.55
N LEU A 95 7.49 8.84 11.63
CA LEU A 95 7.90 7.46 11.82
C LEU A 95 8.85 7.38 13.02
N THR A 96 8.30 6.92 14.11
CA THR A 96 9.06 6.27 15.18
C THR A 96 9.64 7.15 16.28
N ASN A 97 8.76 7.64 17.14
CA ASN A 97 9.14 7.90 18.53
C ASN A 97 8.93 6.64 19.42
N ASP A 98 8.68 5.46 18.81
CA ASP A 98 8.55 4.21 19.55
C ASP A 98 9.93 3.51 19.64
N PRO A 99 10.61 3.51 20.82
CA PRO A 99 11.94 2.93 20.95
C PRO A 99 11.97 1.42 20.71
N GLU A 100 10.85 0.72 20.98
CA GLU A 100 10.75 -0.73 20.80
C GLU A 100 10.72 -1.07 19.30
N LEU A 101 9.97 -0.29 18.53
CA LEU A 101 9.95 -0.44 17.08
C LEU A 101 11.32 -0.12 16.46
N LEU A 102 12.00 0.95 16.93
CA LEU A 102 13.35 1.30 16.48
C LEU A 102 14.35 0.17 16.74
N LEU A 103 14.32 -0.44 17.92
CA LEU A 103 15.20 -1.56 18.26
C LEU A 103 14.93 -2.76 17.33
N THR A 104 13.68 -3.12 17.15
CA THR A 104 13.29 -4.21 16.21
C THR A 104 13.78 -3.93 14.79
N MET A 105 13.71 -2.68 14.35
CA MET A 105 14.22 -2.25 13.04
C MET A 105 15.73 -2.42 12.92
N MET A 106 16.48 -2.07 13.96
CA MET A 106 17.95 -2.21 13.99
C MET A 106 18.34 -3.69 13.94
N GLU A 107 17.72 -4.55 14.76
CA GLU A 107 17.95 -5.98 14.79
C GLU A 107 17.70 -6.64 13.42
N LEU A 108 16.58 -6.33 12.76
CA LEU A 108 16.27 -6.85 11.44
C LEU A 108 17.28 -6.38 10.36
N ASN A 109 17.75 -5.15 10.43
CA ASN A 109 18.79 -4.69 9.50
C ASN A 109 20.12 -5.42 9.72
N GLU A 110 20.52 -5.64 10.97
CA GLU A 110 21.74 -6.40 11.32
C GLU A 110 21.63 -7.84 10.80
N GLU A 111 20.50 -8.51 11.01
CA GLU A 111 20.26 -9.86 10.47
C GLU A 111 20.39 -9.91 8.94
N VAL A 112 19.87 -8.93 8.21
CA VAL A 112 19.98 -8.86 6.75
C VAL A 112 21.43 -8.62 6.30
N GLU A 113 22.19 -7.80 7.02
CA GLU A 113 23.60 -7.56 6.71
C GLU A 113 24.46 -8.81 7.00
N ASP A 114 24.23 -9.49 8.10
CA ASP A 114 24.92 -10.74 8.47
C ASP A 114 24.66 -11.84 7.42
N CYS A 115 23.44 -11.90 6.87
CA CYS A 115 23.07 -12.85 5.82
C CYS A 115 23.48 -12.41 4.41
N SER A 116 24.09 -11.25 4.22
CA SER A 116 24.28 -10.61 2.91
C SER A 116 25.05 -11.45 1.87
N ARG A 117 25.79 -12.48 2.29
CA ARG A 117 26.56 -13.40 1.44
C ARG A 117 26.01 -14.83 1.43
N ASP A 118 24.90 -15.08 2.10
CA ASP A 118 24.28 -16.40 2.22
C ASP A 118 22.85 -16.35 1.66
N MET A 119 22.70 -16.82 0.42
CA MET A 119 21.40 -16.85 -0.29
C MET A 119 20.33 -17.61 0.50
N ALA A 120 20.69 -18.75 1.09
CA ALA A 120 19.74 -19.56 1.87
C ALA A 120 19.31 -18.84 3.16
N CYS A 121 20.19 -18.04 3.74
CA CYS A 121 19.88 -17.19 4.89
C CYS A 121 18.92 -16.06 4.47
N LEU A 122 19.20 -15.36 3.37
CA LEU A 122 18.35 -14.30 2.83
C LEU A 122 16.96 -14.82 2.47
N GLU A 123 16.84 -16.00 1.86
CA GLU A 123 15.55 -16.61 1.53
C GLU A 123 14.74 -16.92 2.80
N ARG A 124 15.37 -17.43 3.85
CA ARG A 124 14.70 -17.68 5.16
C ARG A 124 14.21 -16.37 5.77
N LEU A 125 15.05 -15.32 5.75
CA LEU A 125 14.64 -14.00 6.24
C LEU A 125 13.47 -13.43 5.43
N ASN A 126 13.49 -13.58 4.11
CA ASN A 126 12.37 -13.16 3.25
C ASN A 126 11.07 -13.87 3.61
N GLN A 127 11.12 -15.19 3.85
CA GLN A 127 9.95 -15.97 4.28
C GLN A 127 9.45 -15.53 5.66
N ALA A 128 10.35 -15.35 6.63
CA ALA A 128 9.99 -14.86 7.97
C ALA A 128 9.36 -13.47 7.91
N ASN A 129 9.92 -12.57 7.10
CA ASN A 129 9.38 -11.23 6.90
C ASN A 129 7.99 -11.26 6.22
N ALA A 130 7.78 -12.17 5.26
CA ALA A 130 6.46 -12.33 4.62
C ALA A 130 5.38 -12.78 5.62
N LEU A 131 5.73 -13.62 6.60
CA LEU A 131 4.81 -14.01 7.67
C LEU A 131 4.46 -12.82 8.58
N LYS A 132 5.45 -11.99 8.94
CA LYS A 132 5.20 -10.76 9.71
C LYS A 132 4.29 -9.79 8.96
N LEU A 133 4.49 -9.63 7.65
CA LEU A 133 3.61 -8.80 6.80
C LEU A 133 2.17 -9.35 6.74
N ALA A 134 2.00 -10.67 6.66
CA ALA A 134 0.68 -11.28 6.69
C ALA A 134 -0.02 -11.10 8.05
N ASP A 135 0.72 -11.19 9.16
CA ASP A 135 0.21 -10.91 10.49
C ASP A 135 -0.23 -9.44 10.65
N CYS A 136 0.55 -8.50 10.10
CA CYS A 136 0.15 -7.09 10.06
C CYS A 136 -1.15 -6.88 9.26
N ASP A 137 -1.34 -7.57 8.12
CA ASP A 137 -2.58 -7.47 7.33
C ASP A 137 -3.80 -7.96 8.13
N GLU A 138 -3.65 -9.05 8.87
CA GLU A 138 -4.72 -9.57 9.73
C GLU A 138 -5.02 -8.65 10.92
N GLN A 139 -3.98 -8.09 11.56
CA GLN A 139 -4.15 -7.11 12.63
C GLN A 139 -4.88 -5.85 12.13
N LEU A 140 -4.50 -5.32 10.95
CA LEU A 140 -5.16 -4.16 10.34
C LEU A 140 -6.65 -4.44 10.12
N ARG A 141 -7.00 -5.63 9.67
CA ARG A 141 -8.40 -6.04 9.48
C ARG A 141 -9.19 -5.90 10.77
N GLY A 142 -8.74 -6.50 11.86
CA GLY A 142 -9.40 -6.39 13.17
C GLY A 142 -9.45 -4.97 13.72
N LEU A 143 -8.38 -4.17 13.53
CA LEU A 143 -8.32 -2.79 14.02
C LEU A 143 -9.28 -1.87 13.27
N PHE A 144 -9.40 -2.00 11.94
CA PHE A 144 -10.38 -1.24 11.17
C PHE A 144 -11.82 -1.65 11.48
N GLU A 145 -12.11 -2.94 11.65
CA GLU A 145 -13.42 -3.43 12.08
C GLU A 145 -13.78 -2.93 13.48
N GLY A 146 -12.80 -2.85 14.38
CA GLY A 146 -12.97 -2.30 15.74
C GLY A 146 -12.97 -0.77 15.82
N GLY A 147 -12.64 -0.06 14.75
CA GLY A 147 -12.53 1.41 14.73
C GLY A 147 -11.31 1.97 15.48
N ASP A 148 -10.31 1.15 15.75
CA ASP A 148 -9.05 1.58 16.39
C ASP A 148 -8.06 2.12 15.35
N PHE A 149 -8.28 3.34 14.87
CA PHE A 149 -7.41 3.99 13.89
C PHE A 149 -6.02 4.31 14.44
N LYS A 150 -5.89 4.50 15.76
CA LYS A 150 -4.59 4.73 16.39
C LYS A 150 -3.73 3.46 16.38
N GLY A 151 -4.34 2.33 16.71
CA GLY A 151 -3.70 1.03 16.57
C GLY A 151 -3.34 0.71 15.12
N ALA A 152 -4.28 0.93 14.19
CA ALA A 152 -4.06 0.72 12.76
C ALA A 152 -2.85 1.53 12.24
N ARG A 153 -2.69 2.79 12.69
CA ARG A 153 -1.54 3.62 12.31
C ARG A 153 -0.20 3.01 12.73
N LYS A 154 -0.10 2.52 13.98
CA LYS A 154 1.12 1.85 14.47
C LYS A 154 1.46 0.61 13.66
N VAL A 155 0.45 -0.19 13.31
CA VAL A 155 0.66 -1.38 12.46
C VAL A 155 1.10 -0.99 11.05
N CYS A 156 0.55 0.09 10.47
CA CYS A 156 1.02 0.63 9.19
C CYS A 156 2.49 1.06 9.23
N GLU A 157 2.94 1.68 10.32
CA GLU A 157 4.34 2.06 10.51
C GLU A 157 5.26 0.83 10.51
N LEU A 158 4.90 -0.20 11.28
CA LEU A 158 5.63 -1.47 11.28
C LEU A 158 5.63 -2.12 9.89
N MET A 159 4.47 -2.17 9.24
CA MET A 159 4.31 -2.78 7.91
C MET A 159 5.14 -2.07 6.85
N HIS A 160 5.16 -0.72 6.88
CA HIS A 160 6.00 0.08 5.98
C HIS A 160 7.48 -0.28 6.12
N TYR A 161 7.94 -0.46 7.36
CA TYR A 161 9.30 -0.86 7.62
C TYR A 161 9.61 -2.28 7.13
N LEU A 162 8.72 -3.24 7.39
CA LEU A 162 8.87 -4.63 6.92
C LEU A 162 8.91 -4.71 5.38
N GLU A 163 8.16 -3.86 4.68
CA GLU A 163 8.25 -3.75 3.21
C GLU A 163 9.62 -3.20 2.75
N ARG A 164 10.19 -2.24 3.46
CA ARG A 164 11.56 -1.76 3.17
C ARG A 164 12.60 -2.87 3.35
N ILE A 165 12.54 -3.63 4.45
CA ILE A 165 13.40 -4.79 4.68
C ILE A 165 13.25 -5.82 3.57
N ARG A 166 12.01 -6.13 3.16
CA ARG A 166 11.73 -7.03 2.05
C ARG A 166 12.44 -6.59 0.76
N ASN A 167 12.34 -5.31 0.43
CA ASN A 167 12.97 -4.76 -0.76
C ASN A 167 14.50 -4.87 -0.67
N THR A 168 15.11 -4.58 0.48
CA THR A 168 16.55 -4.74 0.70
C THR A 168 16.99 -6.20 0.53
N ILE A 169 16.24 -7.16 1.07
CA ILE A 169 16.52 -8.59 0.90
C ILE A 169 16.43 -8.99 -0.59
N LEU A 170 15.39 -8.57 -1.29
CA LEU A 170 15.20 -8.87 -2.71
C LEU A 170 16.30 -8.26 -3.59
N GLU A 171 16.76 -7.05 -3.29
CA GLU A 171 17.89 -6.43 -3.97
C GLU A 171 19.18 -7.25 -3.79
N LYS A 172 19.45 -7.71 -2.56
CA LYS A 172 20.62 -8.57 -2.27
C LYS A 172 20.52 -9.93 -2.99
N LEU A 173 19.35 -10.56 -2.99
CA LEU A 173 19.08 -11.81 -3.69
C LEU A 173 19.29 -11.68 -5.23
N ASN A 174 18.93 -10.53 -5.81
CA ASN A 174 19.07 -10.28 -7.24
C ASN A 174 20.48 -9.83 -7.66
N SER A 175 21.32 -9.42 -6.70
CA SER A 175 22.67 -8.90 -6.96
C SER A 175 23.77 -9.96 -6.84
N SER A 176 23.42 -11.18 -6.43
CA SER A 176 24.30 -12.34 -6.23
C SER A 176 24.18 -13.31 -7.38
#